data_cbafb23a87bbb565ccd9daabebf84e2b
#
_entry.id   cbafb23a87bbb565ccd9daabebf84e2b
#
_cell.length_a   1.000
_cell.length_b   1.000
_cell.length_c   1.000
_cell.angle_alpha   90.00
_cell.angle_beta   90.00
_cell.angle_gamma   90.00
#
_symmetry.space_group_name_H-M   'P 1'
#
loop_
_entity.id
_entity.type
_entity.pdbx_description
1 polymer ?
#
loop_
_entity_poly.entity_id
_entity_poly.type
_entity_poly.pdbx_seq_one_letter_code
_entity_poly.pdbx_strand_id
1 'polypeptide(L)'
;KPNTGVTSLIQGAVDNSFIFKILTNNVHINGSNSFGTDRSLTIENTSVTFPMVVLFGSTGTTPRTGSSIRNTIAINGTNSPSTALTPAVIISDTAITPSVGSYTSGYFTNITIQNNSIQKSAFGVQAYCVAGPGNGNGLLIDSNIMTDTSANSIGLIGIQIIGVDGAVVSNNNIGNLITPVSGGVLPGGISIGSQTINSTISNNIIGPINITSASSGPVGISINTGNANSNLIISNNTISGLNINQAAVLNGITIG
;
A
#
# COMPACT_ATOMS: atom_id res chain seq x y z
N LYS A 1 19.05 -1.01 11.14
CA LYS A 1 18.55 -2.36 11.41
C LYS A 1 18.77 -2.70 12.89
N PRO A 2 17.93 -3.57 13.51
CA PRO A 2 18.14 -4.06 14.87
C PRO A 2 19.45 -4.87 15.01
N ASN A 3 19.99 -4.93 16.21
CA ASN A 3 21.08 -5.84 16.54
C ASN A 3 20.64 -7.29 16.55
N THR A 4 21.55 -8.23 16.37
CA THR A 4 21.25 -9.66 16.37
C THR A 4 20.59 -10.09 17.70
N GLY A 5 19.49 -10.81 17.58
CA GLY A 5 18.70 -11.29 18.73
C GLY A 5 17.84 -10.24 19.43
N VAL A 6 17.76 -9.01 18.89
CA VAL A 6 17.00 -7.90 19.49
C VAL A 6 15.78 -7.57 18.64
N THR A 7 14.61 -7.46 19.28
CA THR A 7 13.44 -6.79 18.70
C THR A 7 13.47 -5.30 19.07
N SER A 8 13.09 -4.43 18.14
CA SER A 8 13.14 -2.99 18.32
C SER A 8 11.80 -2.37 17.98
N LEU A 9 11.39 -1.35 18.73
CA LEU A 9 10.21 -0.56 18.50
C LEU A 9 10.59 0.91 18.30
N ILE A 10 10.12 1.49 17.19
CA ILE A 10 10.12 2.93 16.95
C ILE A 10 8.67 3.37 16.92
N GLN A 11 8.25 4.13 17.94
CA GLN A 11 6.86 4.51 18.12
C GLN A 11 6.73 6.01 18.34
N GLY A 12 5.67 6.59 17.80
CA GLY A 12 5.31 7.99 18.04
C GLY A 12 3.83 8.23 17.77
N ALA A 13 3.27 9.28 18.37
CA ALA A 13 1.93 9.77 18.07
C ALA A 13 2.06 11.02 17.18
N VAL A 14 2.12 10.82 15.88
CA VAL A 14 2.39 11.90 14.91
C VAL A 14 1.14 12.16 14.07
N ASP A 15 0.46 13.28 14.36
CA ASP A 15 -0.74 13.71 13.68
C ASP A 15 -0.43 14.27 12.30
N ASN A 16 -1.26 13.95 11.29
CA ASN A 16 -1.17 14.46 9.92
C ASN A 16 0.23 14.31 9.30
N SER A 17 0.98 13.28 9.69
CA SER A 17 2.35 13.11 9.27
C SER A 17 2.86 11.66 9.45
N PHE A 18 4.15 11.47 9.33
CA PHE A 18 4.87 10.20 9.24
C PHE A 18 5.82 9.99 10.40
N ILE A 19 6.07 8.74 10.76
CA ILE A 19 7.22 8.40 11.62
C ILE A 19 8.52 8.59 10.84
N PHE A 20 8.54 8.14 9.57
CA PHE A 20 9.70 8.36 8.69
C PHE A 20 9.29 9.08 7.41
N LYS A 21 9.99 10.17 7.12
CA LYS A 21 9.90 10.94 5.89
C LYS A 21 11.24 10.84 5.15
N ILE A 22 11.29 10.02 4.12
CA ILE A 22 12.51 9.72 3.35
C ILE A 22 12.51 10.61 2.11
N LEU A 23 13.40 11.61 2.09
CA LEU A 23 13.49 12.65 1.06
C LEU A 23 14.82 12.62 0.31
N THR A 24 15.58 11.56 0.45
CA THR A 24 16.87 11.37 -0.23
C THR A 24 16.97 9.97 -0.83
N ASN A 25 17.97 9.76 -1.67
CA ASN A 25 18.20 8.51 -2.37
C ASN A 25 18.92 7.48 -1.49
N ASN A 26 18.76 6.21 -1.83
CA ASN A 26 19.54 5.10 -1.25
C ASN A 26 19.40 4.95 0.28
N VAL A 27 18.21 5.23 0.80
CA VAL A 27 17.88 4.99 2.21
C VAL A 27 17.24 3.62 2.36
N HIS A 28 17.82 2.78 3.21
CA HIS A 28 17.34 1.41 3.43
C HIS A 28 16.95 1.20 4.89
N ILE A 29 15.65 0.98 5.13
CA ILE A 29 15.14 0.51 6.40
C ILE A 29 15.05 -1.01 6.31
N ASN A 30 15.79 -1.73 7.14
CA ASN A 30 15.75 -3.18 7.21
C ASN A 30 15.49 -3.62 8.66
N GLY A 31 14.37 -4.28 8.87
CA GLY A 31 13.94 -4.75 10.19
C GLY A 31 14.49 -6.10 10.61
N SER A 32 15.20 -6.82 9.73
CA SER A 32 15.82 -8.09 10.09
C SER A 32 17.01 -7.87 11.02
N ASN A 33 17.08 -8.63 12.10
CA ASN A 33 18.21 -8.61 13.02
C ASN A 33 19.30 -9.62 12.64
N SER A 34 18.97 -10.64 11.84
CA SER A 34 19.83 -11.76 11.49
C SER A 34 20.37 -11.73 10.05
N PHE A 35 20.17 -10.65 9.29
CA PHE A 35 20.36 -10.58 7.83
C PHE A 35 19.44 -11.52 7.02
N GLY A 36 18.44 -12.12 7.68
CA GLY A 36 17.42 -12.97 7.07
C GLY A 36 16.17 -12.18 6.67
N THR A 37 15.04 -12.83 6.85
CA THR A 37 13.69 -12.31 6.55
C THR A 37 12.83 -12.11 7.79
N ASP A 38 13.42 -12.17 8.98
CA ASP A 38 12.72 -11.88 10.23
C ASP A 38 12.30 -10.40 10.30
N ARG A 39 11.23 -10.12 11.04
CA ARG A 39 10.68 -8.77 11.23
C ARG A 39 10.87 -8.33 12.68
N SER A 40 12.10 -8.02 13.04
CA SER A 40 12.49 -7.63 14.40
C SER A 40 12.40 -6.14 14.67
N LEU A 41 12.00 -5.32 13.67
CA LEU A 41 11.73 -3.90 13.82
C LEU A 41 10.26 -3.61 13.62
N THR A 42 9.63 -3.04 14.65
CA THR A 42 8.29 -2.44 14.55
C THR A 42 8.43 -0.94 14.43
N ILE A 43 7.68 -0.35 13.48
CA ILE A 43 7.55 1.09 13.30
C ILE A 43 6.06 1.40 13.45
N GLU A 44 5.69 2.19 14.46
CA GLU A 44 4.30 2.43 14.81
C GLU A 44 3.99 3.94 14.94
N ASN A 45 2.96 4.40 14.23
CA ASN A 45 2.34 5.69 14.49
C ASN A 45 1.04 5.47 15.28
N THR A 46 1.02 5.85 16.54
CA THR A 46 -0.13 5.63 17.43
C THR A 46 -1.20 6.72 17.35
N SER A 47 -0.98 7.79 16.60
CA SER A 47 -2.00 8.81 16.35
C SER A 47 -3.22 8.22 15.64
N VAL A 48 -4.40 8.76 15.92
CA VAL A 48 -5.64 8.47 15.18
C VAL A 48 -6.02 9.60 14.22
N THR A 49 -5.25 10.69 14.21
CA THR A 49 -5.48 11.88 13.40
C THR A 49 -4.61 11.84 12.14
N PHE A 50 -5.12 11.21 11.09
CA PHE A 50 -4.45 11.06 9.79
C PHE A 50 -2.99 10.58 9.90
N PRO A 51 -2.75 9.48 10.63
CA PRO A 51 -1.41 8.94 10.81
C PRO A 51 -0.91 8.25 9.55
N MET A 52 0.40 8.24 9.38
CA MET A 52 1.11 7.43 8.38
C MET A 52 2.43 6.94 8.98
N VAL A 53 3.00 5.86 8.43
CA VAL A 53 4.23 5.28 8.99
C VAL A 53 5.44 5.73 8.19
N VAL A 54 5.46 5.51 6.88
CA VAL A 54 6.61 5.82 6.02
C VAL A 54 6.17 6.55 4.76
N LEU A 55 6.84 7.67 4.46
CA LEU A 55 6.81 8.35 3.16
C LEU A 55 8.14 8.17 2.43
N PHE A 56 8.10 7.70 1.18
CA PHE A 56 9.14 7.94 0.20
C PHE A 56 8.71 9.13 -0.65
N GLY A 57 9.29 10.31 -0.36
CA GLY A 57 8.83 11.58 -0.91
C GLY A 57 9.78 12.18 -1.92
N SER A 58 9.28 12.59 -3.09
CA SER A 58 10.01 13.43 -4.03
C SER A 58 9.70 14.91 -3.82
N THR A 59 10.52 15.77 -4.40
CA THR A 59 10.27 17.20 -4.51
C THR A 59 10.63 17.66 -5.91
N GLY A 60 9.72 18.39 -6.55
CA GLY A 60 9.90 18.81 -7.93
C GLY A 60 9.98 17.62 -8.89
N THR A 61 10.76 17.74 -9.95
CA THR A 61 10.82 16.75 -11.05
C THR A 61 12.01 15.77 -10.94
N THR A 62 12.80 15.84 -9.89
CA THR A 62 13.95 14.94 -9.71
C THR A 62 13.51 13.64 -9.04
N PRO A 63 13.65 12.49 -9.71
CA PRO A 63 13.22 11.22 -9.15
C PRO A 63 14.00 10.87 -7.87
N ARG A 64 13.30 10.35 -6.87
CA ARG A 64 13.92 9.66 -5.73
C ARG A 64 14.16 8.21 -6.12
N THR A 65 15.34 7.71 -5.81
CA THR A 65 15.76 6.39 -6.28
C THR A 65 16.44 5.54 -5.23
N GLY A 66 16.35 4.21 -5.42
CA GLY A 66 17.18 3.23 -4.72
C GLY A 66 16.85 3.05 -3.23
N SER A 67 15.69 3.51 -2.77
CA SER A 67 15.32 3.39 -1.35
C SER A 67 14.43 2.18 -1.06
N SER A 68 14.44 1.70 0.18
CA SER A 68 13.63 0.54 0.54
C SER A 68 13.17 0.52 2.00
N ILE A 69 12.04 -0.15 2.22
CA ILE A 69 11.62 -0.68 3.52
C ILE A 69 11.42 -2.18 3.40
N ARG A 70 12.11 -2.94 4.24
CA ARG A 70 12.10 -4.40 4.20
C ARG A 70 12.08 -5.00 5.61
N ASN A 71 11.43 -6.17 5.72
CA ASN A 71 11.50 -6.99 6.92
C ASN A 71 11.02 -6.24 8.17
N THR A 72 10.01 -5.38 8.07
CA THR A 72 9.49 -4.59 9.18
C THR A 72 8.05 -4.98 9.53
N ILE A 73 7.61 -4.59 10.72
CA ILE A 73 6.21 -4.48 11.07
C ILE A 73 5.87 -2.99 11.06
N ALA A 74 5.00 -2.58 10.14
CA ALA A 74 4.54 -1.20 10.00
C ALA A 74 3.09 -1.10 10.49
N ILE A 75 2.87 -0.40 11.60
CA ILE A 75 1.56 -0.27 12.25
C ILE A 75 1.11 1.18 12.19
N ASN A 76 -0.04 1.43 11.58
CA ASN A 76 -0.65 2.75 11.57
C ASN A 76 -1.61 2.91 12.77
N GLY A 77 -2.04 4.14 13.07
CA GLY A 77 -2.86 4.44 14.25
C GLY A 77 -4.33 4.08 14.07
N THR A 78 -4.82 4.07 12.84
CA THR A 78 -6.22 3.76 12.52
C THR A 78 -6.37 3.09 11.17
N ASN A 79 -7.32 2.18 11.08
CA ASN A 79 -7.75 1.56 9.82
C ASN A 79 -9.10 2.08 9.32
N SER A 80 -9.67 3.09 9.97
CA SER A 80 -10.99 3.62 9.64
C SER A 80 -10.96 4.50 8.39
N PRO A 81 -11.48 4.04 7.25
CA PRO A 81 -11.53 4.86 6.04
C PRO A 81 -12.57 5.99 6.10
N SER A 82 -13.46 5.97 7.08
CA SER A 82 -14.42 7.06 7.30
C SER A 82 -13.81 8.27 7.99
N THR A 83 -12.72 8.09 8.73
CA THR A 83 -12.09 9.16 9.52
C THR A 83 -10.70 9.51 9.02
N ALA A 84 -10.00 8.58 8.37
CA ALA A 84 -8.64 8.80 7.89
C ALA A 84 -8.31 7.89 6.70
N LEU A 85 -8.36 8.43 5.49
CA LEU A 85 -7.93 7.73 4.26
C LEU A 85 -6.40 7.71 4.15
N THR A 86 -5.71 7.17 5.15
CA THR A 86 -4.25 7.19 5.21
C THR A 86 -3.62 5.83 4.98
N PRO A 87 -2.52 5.78 4.20
CA PRO A 87 -1.72 4.57 4.02
C PRO A 87 -0.73 4.36 5.17
N ALA A 88 -0.33 3.12 5.39
CA ALA A 88 0.84 2.87 6.23
C ALA A 88 2.13 3.27 5.51
N VAL A 89 2.28 2.87 4.23
CA VAL A 89 3.43 3.23 3.40
C VAL A 89 2.95 3.96 2.16
N ILE A 90 3.50 5.14 1.90
CA ILE A 90 3.19 5.92 0.70
C ILE A 90 4.45 6.33 -0.05
N ILE A 91 4.33 6.33 -1.38
CA ILE A 91 5.30 6.85 -2.33
C ILE A 91 4.59 7.95 -3.10
N SER A 92 5.03 9.20 -2.95
CA SER A 92 4.37 10.36 -3.55
C SER A 92 5.29 11.58 -3.60
N ASP A 93 4.79 12.73 -4.05
CA ASP A 93 5.45 14.01 -3.76
C ASP A 93 5.34 14.33 -2.25
N THR A 94 6.18 15.23 -1.78
CA THR A 94 6.15 15.70 -0.38
C THR A 94 5.01 16.67 -0.10
N ALA A 95 4.41 17.26 -1.14
CA ALA A 95 3.25 18.13 -1.05
C ALA A 95 1.97 17.29 -0.92
N ILE A 96 1.75 16.75 0.27
CA ILE A 96 0.56 15.96 0.59
C ILE A 96 -0.25 16.63 1.70
N THR A 97 -1.56 16.46 1.65
CA THR A 97 -2.47 16.93 2.69
C THR A 97 -3.22 15.73 3.27
N PRO A 98 -2.66 15.06 4.28
CA PRO A 98 -3.23 13.83 4.83
C PRO A 98 -4.68 13.96 5.30
N SER A 99 -5.03 15.11 5.88
CA SER A 99 -6.36 15.38 6.42
C SER A 99 -7.50 15.34 5.40
N VAL A 100 -7.20 15.45 4.12
CA VAL A 100 -8.19 15.34 3.04
C VAL A 100 -7.94 14.16 2.11
N GLY A 101 -6.97 13.29 2.44
CA GLY A 101 -6.59 12.16 1.60
C GLY A 101 -6.07 12.56 0.22
N SER A 102 -5.57 13.80 0.08
CA SER A 102 -5.04 14.31 -1.17
C SER A 102 -3.54 14.05 -1.26
N TYR A 103 -3.16 13.29 -2.27
CA TYR A 103 -1.77 12.93 -2.53
C TYR A 103 -1.35 13.44 -3.88
N THR A 104 -0.22 14.15 -3.92
CA THR A 104 0.37 14.66 -5.15
C THR A 104 1.30 13.61 -5.73
N SER A 105 1.19 13.38 -7.04
CA SER A 105 2.06 12.44 -7.74
C SER A 105 3.51 12.93 -7.71
N GLY A 106 4.42 12.00 -7.42
CA GLY A 106 5.85 12.26 -7.32
C GLY A 106 6.67 11.61 -8.44
N TYR A 107 7.97 11.85 -8.41
CA TYR A 107 8.95 11.21 -9.28
C TYR A 107 9.83 10.26 -8.49
N PHE A 108 9.83 8.99 -8.86
CA PHE A 108 10.65 7.97 -8.17
C PHE A 108 11.03 6.82 -9.12
N THR A 109 12.10 6.12 -8.78
CA THR A 109 12.54 4.88 -9.45
C THR A 109 13.18 3.94 -8.44
N ASN A 110 13.14 2.62 -8.70
CA ASN A 110 13.82 1.62 -7.89
C ASN A 110 13.49 1.70 -6.38
N ILE A 111 12.21 1.86 -6.05
CA ILE A 111 11.72 1.78 -4.66
C ILE A 111 11.30 0.36 -4.35
N THR A 112 11.69 -0.16 -3.19
CA THR A 112 11.33 -1.51 -2.76
C THR A 112 10.58 -1.50 -1.43
N ILE A 113 9.42 -2.15 -1.42
CA ILE A 113 8.62 -2.46 -0.22
C ILE A 113 8.49 -3.97 -0.15
N GLN A 114 9.28 -4.64 0.69
CA GLN A 114 9.41 -6.09 0.63
C GLN A 114 9.38 -6.75 1.99
N ASN A 115 8.67 -7.87 2.08
CA ASN A 115 8.60 -8.73 3.27
C ASN A 115 8.22 -7.97 4.55
N ASN A 116 7.29 -7.00 4.47
CA ASN A 116 6.79 -6.30 5.63
C ASN A 116 5.46 -6.90 6.12
N SER A 117 5.16 -6.82 7.41
CA SER A 117 3.82 -6.93 7.96
C SER A 117 3.23 -5.53 8.07
N ILE A 118 2.17 -5.24 7.33
CA ILE A 118 1.56 -3.90 7.28
C ILE A 118 0.17 -3.99 7.89
N GLN A 119 -0.09 -3.13 8.87
CA GLN A 119 -1.24 -3.27 9.76
C GLN A 119 -1.95 -1.93 10.01
N LYS A 120 -3.26 -2.02 10.31
CA LYS A 120 -4.06 -0.96 10.93
C LYS A 120 -4.04 0.36 10.15
N SER A 121 -4.28 0.29 8.84
CA SER A 121 -4.37 1.48 7.98
C SER A 121 -5.55 1.37 7.03
N ALA A 122 -6.00 2.50 6.48
CA ALA A 122 -7.02 2.47 5.43
C ALA A 122 -6.46 1.84 4.16
N PHE A 123 -5.24 2.19 3.79
CA PHE A 123 -4.48 1.56 2.70
C PHE A 123 -3.19 0.95 3.25
N GLY A 124 -2.83 -0.24 2.78
CA GLY A 124 -1.55 -0.82 3.16
C GLY A 124 -0.39 -0.08 2.51
N VAL A 125 -0.33 -0.10 1.19
CA VAL A 125 0.67 0.61 0.37
C VAL A 125 -0.02 1.44 -0.69
N GLN A 126 0.39 2.70 -0.84
CA GLN A 126 -0.02 3.55 -1.96
C GLN A 126 1.21 4.10 -2.71
N ALA A 127 1.15 4.12 -4.05
CA ALA A 127 2.16 4.77 -4.88
C ALA A 127 1.48 5.70 -5.90
N TYR A 128 1.83 6.98 -5.83
CA TYR A 128 1.38 8.01 -6.75
C TYR A 128 2.58 8.54 -7.53
N CYS A 129 2.68 8.16 -8.81
CA CYS A 129 3.72 8.63 -9.71
C CYS A 129 3.16 9.61 -10.73
N VAL A 130 3.95 10.59 -11.12
CA VAL A 130 3.64 11.40 -12.28
C VAL A 130 3.69 10.50 -13.51
N ALA A 131 2.57 10.43 -14.25
CA ALA A 131 2.47 9.58 -15.43
C ALA A 131 3.49 9.98 -16.49
N GLY A 132 4.21 9.01 -17.02
CA GLY A 132 5.17 9.20 -18.08
C GLY A 132 6.20 8.09 -18.18
N PRO A 133 6.82 7.91 -19.34
CA PRO A 133 7.79 6.84 -19.57
C PRO A 133 8.93 6.85 -18.54
N GLY A 134 9.18 5.70 -17.92
CA GLY A 134 10.23 5.50 -16.92
C GLY A 134 9.94 6.01 -15.52
N ASN A 135 8.85 6.75 -15.30
CA ASN A 135 8.46 7.19 -13.96
C ASN A 135 7.86 6.04 -13.16
N GLY A 136 8.37 5.84 -11.96
CA GLY A 136 8.00 4.70 -11.11
C GLY A 136 8.69 3.38 -11.49
N ASN A 137 9.55 3.38 -12.50
CA ASN A 137 10.24 2.16 -12.96
C ASN A 137 11.04 1.52 -11.82
N GLY A 138 10.99 0.19 -11.76
CA GLY A 138 11.63 -0.58 -10.70
C GLY A 138 10.94 -0.49 -9.34
N LEU A 139 9.68 0.00 -9.28
CA LEU A 139 8.87 -0.16 -8.08
C LEU A 139 8.60 -1.64 -7.83
N LEU A 140 9.07 -2.14 -6.70
CA LEU A 140 8.84 -3.51 -6.24
C LEU A 140 8.03 -3.51 -4.96
N ILE A 141 6.83 -4.09 -5.00
CA ILE A 141 5.99 -4.36 -3.81
C ILE A 141 5.84 -5.88 -3.73
N ASP A 142 6.65 -6.52 -2.89
CA ASP A 142 6.81 -7.96 -2.92
C ASP A 142 6.75 -8.61 -1.53
N SER A 143 6.11 -9.77 -1.43
CA SER A 143 6.11 -10.62 -0.24
C SER A 143 5.60 -9.93 1.03
N ASN A 144 4.76 -8.89 0.93
CA ASN A 144 4.21 -8.22 2.10
C ASN A 144 2.97 -8.98 2.62
N ILE A 145 2.76 -8.92 3.93
CA ILE A 145 1.62 -9.53 4.63
C ILE A 145 0.72 -8.43 5.17
N MET A 146 -0.56 -8.49 4.82
CA MET A 146 -1.64 -7.57 5.19
C MET A 146 -2.88 -8.38 5.57
N THR A 147 -2.72 -9.32 6.51
CA THR A 147 -3.77 -10.30 6.86
C THR A 147 -4.21 -10.23 8.32
N ASP A 148 -3.78 -9.23 9.05
CA ASP A 148 -4.24 -9.04 10.42
C ASP A 148 -5.74 -8.80 10.50
N THR A 149 -6.31 -9.11 11.66
CA THR A 149 -7.76 -9.13 11.87
C THR A 149 -8.22 -7.97 12.76
N SER A 150 -9.51 -7.69 12.72
CA SER A 150 -10.18 -6.73 13.62
C SER A 150 -9.56 -5.34 13.56
N ALA A 151 -9.12 -4.81 14.70
CA ALA A 151 -8.56 -3.46 14.81
C ALA A 151 -7.24 -3.27 14.05
N ASN A 152 -6.55 -4.34 13.69
CA ASN A 152 -5.27 -4.30 12.99
C ASN A 152 -5.40 -4.61 11.48
N SER A 153 -6.60 -4.90 11.00
CA SER A 153 -6.84 -5.14 9.56
C SER A 153 -6.57 -3.89 8.72
N ILE A 154 -6.36 -4.10 7.42
CA ILE A 154 -6.44 -3.02 6.43
C ILE A 154 -7.92 -2.68 6.21
N GLY A 155 -8.26 -1.39 6.24
CA GLY A 155 -9.64 -0.93 6.23
C GLY A 155 -10.27 -0.77 4.84
N LEU A 156 -9.49 -0.61 3.78
CA LEU A 156 -10.04 -0.31 2.45
C LEU A 156 -9.32 -1.04 1.30
N ILE A 157 -8.06 -0.75 1.04
CA ILE A 157 -7.30 -1.34 -0.06
C ILE A 157 -5.93 -1.81 0.43
N GLY A 158 -5.54 -3.02 0.06
CA GLY A 158 -4.22 -3.53 0.38
C GLY A 158 -3.11 -2.75 -0.32
N ILE A 159 -3.13 -2.72 -1.65
CA ILE A 159 -2.12 -2.05 -2.48
C ILE A 159 -2.80 -1.22 -3.56
N GLN A 160 -2.38 0.05 -3.70
CA GLN A 160 -2.83 0.92 -4.80
C GLN A 160 -1.63 1.55 -5.49
N ILE A 161 -1.59 1.46 -6.84
CA ILE A 161 -0.57 2.12 -7.66
C ILE A 161 -1.23 2.96 -8.76
N ILE A 162 -0.73 4.19 -8.96
CA ILE A 162 -1.28 5.16 -9.91
C ILE A 162 -0.12 5.85 -10.63
N GLY A 163 -0.20 5.94 -11.97
CA GLY A 163 0.77 6.65 -12.81
C GLY A 163 2.15 5.97 -12.92
N VAL A 164 2.26 4.70 -12.55
CA VAL A 164 3.53 3.98 -12.48
C VAL A 164 3.83 3.27 -13.80
N ASP A 165 5.05 3.42 -14.31
CA ASP A 165 5.56 2.68 -15.46
C ASP A 165 6.53 1.58 -14.98
N GLY A 166 6.14 0.32 -15.11
CA GLY A 166 7.02 -0.82 -14.82
C GLY A 166 7.07 -1.27 -13.36
N ALA A 167 5.94 -1.24 -12.64
CA ALA A 167 5.85 -1.83 -11.31
C ALA A 167 5.82 -3.36 -11.33
N VAL A 168 6.35 -3.98 -10.29
CA VAL A 168 6.13 -5.38 -9.95
C VAL A 168 5.43 -5.47 -8.60
N VAL A 169 4.22 -6.03 -8.59
CA VAL A 169 3.43 -6.29 -7.38
C VAL A 169 3.25 -7.79 -7.28
N SER A 170 4.04 -8.44 -6.42
CA SER A 170 4.13 -9.91 -6.43
C SER A 170 4.16 -10.54 -5.04
N ASN A 171 3.69 -11.77 -4.95
CA ASN A 171 3.79 -12.61 -3.75
C ASN A 171 3.19 -11.98 -2.47
N ASN A 172 2.36 -10.95 -2.58
CA ASN A 172 1.75 -10.34 -1.41
C ASN A 172 0.57 -11.18 -0.92
N ASN A 173 0.40 -11.23 0.39
CA ASN A 173 -0.74 -11.85 1.04
C ASN A 173 -1.61 -10.75 1.66
N ILE A 174 -2.79 -10.52 1.07
CA ILE A 174 -3.71 -9.43 1.41
C ILE A 174 -5.04 -10.04 1.78
N GLY A 175 -5.48 -9.85 3.02
CA GLY A 175 -6.74 -10.44 3.46
C GLY A 175 -7.27 -9.84 4.75
N ASN A 176 -8.40 -10.37 5.20
CA ASN A 176 -9.10 -9.88 6.39
C ASN A 176 -9.43 -8.37 6.33
N LEU A 177 -9.58 -7.81 5.13
CA LEU A 177 -10.02 -6.43 4.98
C LEU A 177 -11.45 -6.32 5.52
N ILE A 178 -11.66 -5.33 6.40
CA ILE A 178 -12.97 -5.06 7.00
C ILE A 178 -13.33 -3.61 6.70
N THR A 179 -14.22 -3.42 5.74
CA THR A 179 -14.62 -2.07 5.31
C THR A 179 -16.02 -1.73 5.82
N PRO A 180 -16.15 -0.74 6.71
CA PRO A 180 -17.45 -0.24 7.16
C PRO A 180 -18.01 0.89 6.29
N VAL A 181 -17.46 1.18 5.11
CA VAL A 181 -17.73 2.44 4.38
C VAL A 181 -18.68 2.27 3.20
N SER A 182 -19.63 3.20 3.15
CA SER A 182 -20.40 3.56 1.96
C SER A 182 -19.76 4.80 1.32
N GLY A 183 -19.05 4.68 0.21
CA GLY A 183 -18.49 5.85 -0.50
C GLY A 183 -17.57 5.45 -1.63
N GLY A 184 -17.53 6.22 -2.67
CA GLY A 184 -16.93 6.09 -3.99
C GLY A 184 -15.63 5.32 -4.24
N VAL A 185 -14.95 4.79 -3.25
CA VAL A 185 -13.76 3.95 -3.43
C VAL A 185 -14.16 2.49 -3.20
N LEU A 186 -13.90 1.65 -4.18
CA LEU A 186 -14.18 0.20 -4.08
C LEU A 186 -13.17 -0.46 -3.14
N PRO A 187 -13.64 -1.17 -2.10
CA PRO A 187 -12.76 -1.95 -1.26
C PRO A 187 -12.10 -3.07 -2.06
N GLY A 188 -10.81 -3.26 -1.88
CA GLY A 188 -10.14 -4.24 -2.71
C GLY A 188 -8.76 -4.69 -2.25
N GLY A 189 -8.30 -5.79 -2.83
CA GLY A 189 -6.95 -6.28 -2.60
C GLY A 189 -5.91 -5.40 -3.25
N ILE A 190 -5.95 -5.31 -4.58
CA ILE A 190 -5.00 -4.53 -5.39
C ILE A 190 -5.77 -3.62 -6.35
N SER A 191 -5.41 -2.35 -6.38
CA SER A 191 -5.98 -1.34 -7.28
C SER A 191 -4.90 -0.75 -8.18
N ILE A 192 -5.08 -0.93 -9.49
CA ILE A 192 -4.22 -0.37 -10.54
C ILE A 192 -4.96 0.81 -11.14
N GLY A 193 -4.51 2.00 -10.80
CA GLY A 193 -5.16 3.25 -11.17
C GLY A 193 -4.66 3.86 -12.48
N SER A 194 -5.17 5.05 -12.77
CA SER A 194 -4.97 5.76 -14.02
C SER A 194 -3.50 5.88 -14.44
N GLN A 195 -3.25 5.76 -15.74
CA GLN A 195 -1.93 5.93 -16.38
C GLN A 195 -0.83 4.95 -15.87
N THR A 196 -1.19 3.90 -15.16
CA THR A 196 -0.25 2.81 -14.81
C THR A 196 -0.08 1.91 -16.02
N ILE A 197 1.17 1.66 -16.41
CA ILE A 197 1.55 0.89 -17.61
C ILE A 197 2.69 -0.07 -17.34
N ASN A 198 2.93 -1.02 -18.25
CA ASN A 198 4.07 -1.95 -18.27
C ASN A 198 4.29 -2.69 -16.94
N SER A 199 3.24 -2.93 -16.18
CA SER A 199 3.36 -3.44 -14.81
C SER A 199 2.91 -4.89 -14.71
N THR A 200 3.52 -5.63 -13.78
CA THR A 200 3.22 -7.05 -13.52
C THR A 200 2.61 -7.21 -12.13
N ILE A 201 1.43 -7.86 -12.08
CA ILE A 201 0.72 -8.20 -10.85
C ILE A 201 0.60 -9.72 -10.80
N SER A 202 1.42 -10.38 -9.98
CA SER A 202 1.52 -11.84 -10.04
C SER A 202 1.68 -12.52 -8.69
N ASN A 203 1.20 -13.77 -8.60
CA ASN A 203 1.38 -14.64 -7.44
C ASN A 203 0.85 -14.03 -6.12
N ASN A 204 -0.06 -13.09 -6.15
CA ASN A 204 -0.64 -12.52 -4.93
C ASN A 204 -1.79 -13.41 -4.44
N ILE A 205 -1.94 -13.50 -3.13
CA ILE A 205 -3.07 -14.13 -2.45
C ILE A 205 -3.95 -13.02 -1.91
N ILE A 206 -5.21 -12.98 -2.33
CA ILE A 206 -6.15 -11.90 -2.00
C ILE A 206 -7.40 -12.50 -1.39
N GLY A 207 -7.74 -12.06 -0.20
CA GLY A 207 -8.92 -12.45 0.56
C GLY A 207 -8.61 -13.11 1.90
N PRO A 208 -9.61 -13.20 2.80
CA PRO A 208 -10.98 -12.70 2.65
C PRO A 208 -11.09 -11.17 2.67
N ILE A 209 -12.08 -10.63 1.95
CA ILE A 209 -12.48 -9.22 2.00
C ILE A 209 -13.94 -9.17 2.43
N ASN A 210 -14.19 -8.57 3.59
CA ASN A 210 -15.53 -8.54 4.19
C ASN A 210 -16.05 -7.10 4.22
N ILE A 211 -17.16 -6.86 3.52
CA ILE A 211 -17.81 -5.55 3.53
C ILE A 211 -19.05 -5.62 4.39
N THR A 212 -19.07 -4.82 5.45
CA THR A 212 -20.15 -4.81 6.44
C THR A 212 -21.23 -3.78 6.14
N SER A 213 -20.94 -2.76 5.36
CA SER A 213 -21.93 -1.78 4.90
C SER A 213 -21.54 -1.30 3.51
N ALA A 214 -22.37 -1.44 2.50
CA ALA A 214 -22.00 -0.84 1.23
C ALA A 214 -23.06 -0.78 0.17
N SER A 215 -22.91 0.23 -0.66
CA SER A 215 -23.45 0.33 -2.00
C SER A 215 -22.57 -0.34 -3.07
N SER A 216 -21.37 -0.82 -2.74
CA SER A 216 -20.40 -1.36 -3.70
C SER A 216 -19.76 -2.64 -3.18
N GLY A 217 -19.66 -3.67 -4.01
CA GLY A 217 -19.06 -4.96 -3.65
C GLY A 217 -17.53 -4.93 -3.62
N PRO A 218 -16.90 -5.90 -2.93
CA PRO A 218 -15.45 -6.04 -2.90
C PRO A 218 -14.89 -6.44 -4.26
N VAL A 219 -13.67 -5.99 -4.54
CA VAL A 219 -12.92 -6.35 -5.73
C VAL A 219 -11.58 -6.97 -5.34
N GLY A 220 -11.24 -8.12 -5.91
CA GLY A 220 -9.92 -8.71 -5.70
C GLY A 220 -8.82 -7.85 -6.31
N ILE A 221 -8.88 -7.66 -7.65
CA ILE A 221 -7.98 -6.79 -8.40
C ILE A 221 -8.82 -5.84 -9.26
N SER A 222 -8.65 -4.54 -9.07
CA SER A 222 -9.29 -3.50 -9.87
C SER A 222 -8.26 -2.88 -10.82
N ILE A 223 -8.58 -2.82 -12.11
CA ILE A 223 -7.74 -2.25 -13.15
C ILE A 223 -8.52 -1.13 -13.83
N ASN A 224 -8.05 0.10 -13.66
CA ASN A 224 -8.66 1.30 -14.27
C ASN A 224 -7.54 2.26 -14.70
N THR A 225 -6.78 1.85 -15.70
CA THR A 225 -5.63 2.65 -16.18
C THR A 225 -6.05 3.82 -17.06
N GLY A 226 -7.20 3.75 -17.71
CA GLY A 226 -7.62 4.70 -18.73
C GLY A 226 -6.66 4.78 -19.94
N ASN A 227 -5.80 3.76 -20.13
CA ASN A 227 -4.81 3.71 -21.18
C ASN A 227 -5.00 2.43 -22.01
N ALA A 228 -5.36 2.58 -23.28
CA ALA A 228 -5.61 1.46 -24.19
C ALA A 228 -4.37 0.54 -24.40
N ASN A 229 -3.17 1.08 -24.21
CA ASN A 229 -1.91 0.38 -24.36
C ASN A 229 -1.20 0.20 -23.00
N SER A 230 -1.91 -0.17 -21.97
CA SER A 230 -1.35 -0.26 -20.62
C SER A 230 -0.30 -1.37 -20.46
N ASN A 231 -0.32 -2.41 -21.32
CA ASN A 231 0.64 -3.52 -21.29
C ASN A 231 0.82 -4.11 -19.88
N LEU A 232 -0.30 -4.47 -19.23
CA LEU A 232 -0.29 -5.07 -17.89
C LEU A 232 -0.25 -6.59 -17.99
N ILE A 233 0.51 -7.22 -17.12
CA ILE A 233 0.54 -8.68 -16.94
C ILE A 233 -0.09 -9.03 -15.60
N ILE A 234 -1.24 -9.72 -15.64
CA ILE A 234 -1.94 -10.21 -14.46
C ILE A 234 -1.89 -11.74 -14.49
N SER A 235 -1.13 -12.36 -13.60
CA SER A 235 -0.93 -13.81 -13.66
C SER A 235 -0.82 -14.48 -12.29
N ASN A 236 -1.29 -15.71 -12.19
CA ASN A 236 -1.11 -16.57 -11.03
C ASN A 236 -1.61 -15.97 -9.69
N ASN A 237 -2.53 -15.00 -9.71
CA ASN A 237 -3.11 -14.47 -8.49
C ASN A 237 -4.26 -15.36 -8.00
N THR A 238 -4.33 -15.60 -6.70
CA THR A 238 -5.42 -16.31 -6.06
C THR A 238 -6.34 -15.31 -5.38
N ILE A 239 -7.62 -15.31 -5.74
CA ILE A 239 -8.65 -14.43 -5.16
C ILE A 239 -9.75 -15.30 -4.57
N SER A 240 -10.05 -15.10 -3.28
CA SER A 240 -11.06 -15.88 -2.58
C SER A 240 -11.73 -15.11 -1.44
N GLY A 241 -12.88 -15.60 -0.96
CA GLY A 241 -13.52 -15.03 0.24
C GLY A 241 -13.98 -13.58 0.08
N LEU A 242 -14.47 -13.20 -1.10
CA LEU A 242 -15.10 -11.89 -1.28
C LEU A 242 -16.52 -11.95 -0.72
N ASN A 243 -16.79 -11.21 0.36
CA ASN A 243 -18.05 -11.27 1.09
C ASN A 243 -18.68 -9.89 1.26
N ILE A 244 -19.99 -9.82 1.09
CA ILE A 244 -20.80 -8.63 1.35
C ILE A 244 -22.12 -9.02 1.99
N ASN A 245 -22.58 -8.24 2.96
CA ASN A 245 -23.83 -8.47 3.67
C ASN A 245 -25.08 -7.92 2.96
N GLN A 246 -24.91 -7.34 1.77
CA GLN A 246 -26.00 -6.73 1.00
C GLN A 246 -25.95 -7.17 -0.47
N ALA A 247 -27.02 -6.92 -1.22
CA ALA A 247 -27.06 -7.23 -2.65
C ALA A 247 -26.15 -6.27 -3.43
N ALA A 248 -24.96 -6.74 -3.77
CA ALA A 248 -24.02 -6.03 -4.64
C ALA A 248 -23.20 -7.02 -5.46
N VAL A 249 -22.54 -6.53 -6.49
CA VAL A 249 -21.71 -7.35 -7.38
C VAL A 249 -20.36 -7.62 -6.72
N LEU A 250 -19.97 -8.88 -6.72
CA LEU A 250 -18.64 -9.33 -6.28
C LEU A 250 -17.76 -9.55 -7.50
N ASN A 251 -16.62 -8.91 -7.55
CA ASN A 251 -15.72 -9.04 -8.69
C ASN A 251 -14.35 -9.58 -8.26
N GLY A 252 -13.95 -10.72 -8.83
CA GLY A 252 -12.59 -11.20 -8.67
C GLY A 252 -11.59 -10.22 -9.30
N ILE A 253 -11.77 -9.94 -10.60
CA ILE A 253 -10.99 -8.95 -11.34
C ILE A 253 -11.96 -8.04 -12.10
N THR A 254 -11.76 -6.74 -12.00
CA THR A 254 -12.51 -5.74 -12.77
C THR A 254 -11.54 -4.99 -13.69
N ILE A 255 -11.94 -4.82 -14.95
CA ILE A 255 -11.19 -4.04 -15.95
C ILE A 255 -12.15 -2.97 -16.49
N GLY A 256 -11.78 -1.68 -16.32
CA GLY A 256 -12.54 -0.51 -16.76
C GLY A 256 -11.74 0.40 -17.68
#